data_56cb9c195880a7e36f2f5680f5dd5662
#
_entry.id   56cb9c195880a7e36f2f5680f5dd5662
#
_cell.length_a   1.000
_cell.length_b   1.000
_cell.length_c   1.000
_cell.angle_alpha   90.00
_cell.angle_beta   90.00
_cell.angle_gamma   90.00
#
_symmetry.space_group_name_H-M   'P 1'
#
loop_
_entity.id
_entity.type
_entity.pdbx_description
1 polymer ?
#
loop_
_entity_poly.entity_id
_entity_poly.type
_entity_poly.pdbx_seq_one_letter_code
_entity_poly.pdbx_strand_id
1 'polypeptide(L)'
;THGFNKPQNILEQSVADWQYIMDADCKSVYVVCKYVAQQMVDQGKGGKIVVVTSQRSKRGMAGYTGYCTSKGGADLMVSSMACDLSAKYGINVNSICPTVFRSDLTEWMFDPESAVYQNFLKREPIGRLAEPEDFVGYALFLSSDASNYITGANCDCSGGYLTC
;
A
#
# COMPACT_ATOMS: atom_id res chain seq x y z
N THR A 1 -1.03 -4.58 7.19
CA THR A 1 -0.93 -5.68 6.20
C THR A 1 0.52 -6.05 6.01
N HIS A 2 0.83 -7.32 6.17
CA HIS A 2 2.17 -7.87 5.93
C HIS A 2 2.38 -7.94 4.41
N GLY A 3 3.39 -7.28 3.88
CA GLY A 3 3.74 -7.41 2.47
C GLY A 3 4.67 -8.60 2.28
N PHE A 4 4.43 -9.44 1.27
CA PHE A 4 5.31 -10.52 0.88
C PHE A 4 5.79 -10.32 -0.56
N ASN A 5 7.07 -10.49 -0.80
CA ASN A 5 7.62 -10.49 -2.14
C ASN A 5 8.72 -11.56 -2.28
N LYS A 6 8.76 -12.18 -3.44
CA LYS A 6 9.82 -13.09 -3.90
C LYS A 6 10.31 -12.57 -5.25
N PRO A 7 11.36 -11.72 -5.26
CA PRO A 7 11.84 -11.11 -6.49
C PRO A 7 12.30 -12.18 -7.48
N GLN A 8 11.66 -12.24 -8.64
CA GLN A 8 12.00 -13.12 -9.75
C GLN A 8 11.53 -12.47 -11.06
N ASN A 9 12.29 -12.61 -12.14
CA ASN A 9 11.81 -12.12 -13.42
C ASN A 9 10.62 -12.96 -13.92
N ILE A 10 9.86 -12.42 -14.87
CA ILE A 10 8.61 -13.04 -15.36
C ILE A 10 8.81 -14.43 -15.94
N LEU A 11 9.99 -14.73 -16.50
CA LEU A 11 10.29 -16.02 -17.10
C LEU A 11 10.64 -17.10 -16.06
N GLU A 12 11.08 -16.68 -14.87
CA GLU A 12 11.54 -17.55 -13.78
C GLU A 12 10.47 -17.75 -12.69
N GLN A 13 9.60 -16.74 -12.50
CA GLN A 13 8.56 -16.79 -11.48
C GLN A 13 7.53 -17.88 -11.82
N SER A 14 7.41 -18.86 -10.94
CA SER A 14 6.37 -19.88 -11.10
C SER A 14 4.97 -19.29 -10.88
N VAL A 15 3.95 -19.88 -11.52
CA VAL A 15 2.55 -19.50 -11.29
C VAL A 15 2.15 -19.67 -9.82
N ALA A 16 2.71 -20.67 -9.14
CA ALA A 16 2.45 -20.91 -7.72
C ALA A 16 3.02 -19.79 -6.83
N ASP A 17 4.25 -19.33 -7.09
CA ASP A 17 4.84 -18.19 -6.37
C ASP A 17 4.06 -16.89 -6.64
N TRP A 18 3.67 -16.65 -7.88
CA TRP A 18 2.83 -15.52 -8.23
C TRP A 18 1.48 -15.55 -7.49
N GLN A 19 0.82 -16.71 -7.49
CA GLN A 19 -0.46 -16.89 -6.78
C GLN A 19 -0.32 -16.67 -5.28
N TYR A 20 0.78 -17.15 -4.67
CA TYR A 20 1.05 -16.92 -3.25
C TYR A 20 1.18 -15.43 -2.92
N ILE A 21 1.90 -14.66 -3.77
CA ILE A 21 2.02 -13.20 -3.62
C ILE A 21 0.63 -12.53 -3.72
N MET A 22 -0.18 -12.95 -4.69
CA MET A 22 -1.54 -12.43 -4.85
C MET A 22 -2.43 -12.73 -3.64
N ASP A 23 -2.34 -13.93 -3.10
CA ASP A 23 -3.11 -14.32 -1.91
C ASP A 23 -2.64 -13.55 -0.66
N ALA A 24 -1.33 -13.37 -0.49
CA ALA A 24 -0.77 -12.67 0.66
C ALA A 24 -1.03 -11.15 0.63
N ASP A 25 -0.92 -10.50 -0.53
CA ASP A 25 -0.86 -9.03 -0.62
C ASP A 25 -2.13 -8.38 -1.18
N CYS A 26 -2.95 -9.12 -1.93
CA CYS A 26 -4.18 -8.59 -2.52
C CYS A 26 -5.43 -9.26 -1.93
N LYS A 27 -5.53 -10.59 -1.98
CA LYS A 27 -6.68 -11.31 -1.46
C LYS A 27 -6.85 -11.13 0.05
N SER A 28 -5.75 -11.09 0.82
CA SER A 28 -5.81 -10.82 2.26
C SER A 28 -6.46 -9.46 2.55
N VAL A 29 -6.13 -8.43 1.78
CA VAL A 29 -6.75 -7.10 1.89
C VAL A 29 -8.25 -7.18 1.62
N TYR A 30 -8.66 -7.86 0.54
CA TYR A 30 -10.07 -8.05 0.23
C TYR A 30 -10.83 -8.72 1.37
N VAL A 31 -10.29 -9.82 1.91
CA VAL A 31 -10.95 -10.58 2.98
C VAL A 31 -11.14 -9.72 4.23
N VAL A 32 -10.08 -9.05 4.68
CA VAL A 32 -10.16 -8.17 5.86
C VAL A 32 -11.14 -7.02 5.63
N CYS A 33 -11.02 -6.31 4.50
CA CYS A 33 -11.88 -5.17 4.20
C CYS A 33 -13.36 -5.57 4.10
N LYS A 34 -13.66 -6.74 3.51
CA LYS A 34 -15.04 -7.25 3.39
C LYS A 34 -15.70 -7.39 4.77
N TYR A 35 -15.03 -8.05 5.72
CA TYR A 35 -15.62 -8.30 7.04
C TYR A 35 -15.62 -7.05 7.92
N VAL A 36 -14.60 -6.21 7.82
CA VAL A 36 -14.57 -4.91 8.53
C VAL A 36 -15.67 -3.99 8.02
N ALA A 37 -15.83 -3.88 6.69
CA ALA A 37 -16.91 -3.08 6.12
C ALA A 37 -18.29 -3.59 6.53
N GLN A 38 -18.52 -4.92 6.53
CA GLN A 38 -19.77 -5.48 7.01
C GLN A 38 -20.04 -5.09 8.47
N GLN A 39 -19.05 -5.21 9.34
CA GLN A 39 -19.17 -4.81 10.75
C GLN A 39 -19.48 -3.32 10.91
N MET A 40 -18.87 -2.45 10.10
CA MET A 40 -19.17 -1.01 10.11
C MET A 40 -20.60 -0.72 9.62
N VAL A 41 -21.08 -1.43 8.60
CA VAL A 41 -22.46 -1.34 8.11
C VAL A 41 -23.44 -1.75 9.21
N ASP A 42 -23.20 -2.86 9.90
CA ASP A 42 -24.06 -3.35 10.98
C ASP A 42 -24.11 -2.38 12.18
N GLN A 43 -23.02 -1.67 12.43
CA GLN A 43 -22.96 -0.60 13.46
C GLN A 43 -23.72 0.68 13.07
N GLY A 44 -23.91 0.94 11.78
CA GLY A 44 -24.68 2.08 11.27
C GLY A 44 -24.08 3.47 11.54
N LYS A 45 -22.77 3.55 11.84
CA LYS A 45 -22.09 4.81 12.22
C LYS A 45 -21.14 5.35 11.15
N GLY A 46 -21.10 4.71 9.98
CA GLY A 46 -20.06 4.98 8.99
C GLY A 46 -18.67 4.52 9.45
N GLY A 47 -17.62 5.07 8.86
CA GLY A 47 -16.26 4.73 9.28
C GLY A 47 -15.18 5.10 8.28
N LYS A 48 -13.95 4.74 8.63
CA LYS A 48 -12.75 4.95 7.81
C LYS A 48 -11.99 3.64 7.66
N ILE A 49 -11.70 3.26 6.43
CA ILE A 49 -10.83 2.13 6.11
C ILE A 49 -9.58 2.68 5.44
N VAL A 50 -8.42 2.43 6.02
CA VAL A 50 -7.12 2.84 5.47
C VAL A 50 -6.30 1.60 5.17
N VAL A 51 -5.98 1.40 3.90
CA VAL A 51 -5.20 0.26 3.41
C VAL A 51 -3.76 0.72 3.17
N VAL A 52 -2.78 -0.02 3.65
CA VAL A 52 -1.37 0.22 3.32
C VAL A 52 -1.00 -0.61 2.10
N THR A 53 -0.73 0.06 0.97
CA THR A 53 -0.34 -0.57 -0.28
C THR A 53 1.16 -0.37 -0.56
N SER A 54 1.55 0.23 -1.66
CA SER A 54 2.95 0.53 -1.97
C SER A 54 3.04 1.50 -3.15
N GLN A 55 4.11 2.27 -3.23
CA GLN A 55 4.46 3.00 -4.47
C GLN A 55 4.63 2.06 -5.67
N ARG A 56 4.82 0.75 -5.43
CA ARG A 56 4.86 -0.29 -6.49
C ARG A 56 3.50 -0.56 -7.13
N SER A 57 2.41 -0.07 -6.57
CA SER A 57 1.10 -0.04 -7.23
C SER A 57 1.05 0.92 -8.42
N LYS A 58 1.95 1.90 -8.46
CA LYS A 58 2.03 2.97 -9.47
C LYS A 58 3.20 2.80 -10.44
N ARG A 59 4.25 2.08 -10.03
CA ARG A 59 5.50 2.00 -10.79
C ARG A 59 6.07 0.59 -10.76
N GLY A 60 6.29 0.00 -11.95
CA GLY A 60 6.91 -1.30 -12.10
C GLY A 60 8.37 -1.33 -11.66
N MET A 61 8.85 -2.52 -11.36
CA MET A 61 10.25 -2.82 -11.09
C MET A 61 10.59 -4.20 -11.62
N ALA A 62 11.77 -4.36 -12.20
CA ALA A 62 12.23 -5.66 -12.66
C ALA A 62 12.25 -6.67 -11.50
N GLY A 63 11.78 -7.88 -11.76
CA GLY A 63 11.66 -8.93 -10.74
C GLY A 63 10.47 -8.79 -9.79
N TYR A 64 9.59 -7.81 -9.95
CA TYR A 64 8.49 -7.51 -9.03
C TYR A 64 7.10 -7.66 -9.67
N THR A 65 6.97 -8.45 -10.73
CA THR A 65 5.69 -8.57 -11.45
C THR A 65 4.54 -8.96 -10.52
N GLY A 66 4.67 -10.02 -9.72
CA GLY A 66 3.63 -10.44 -8.78
C GLY A 66 3.32 -9.37 -7.73
N TYR A 67 4.36 -8.76 -7.14
CA TYR A 67 4.19 -7.73 -6.11
C TYR A 67 3.54 -6.46 -6.66
N CYS A 68 4.01 -5.94 -7.81
CA CYS A 68 3.38 -4.77 -8.44
C CYS A 68 1.93 -5.04 -8.81
N THR A 69 1.62 -6.23 -9.32
CA THR A 69 0.25 -6.65 -9.65
C THR A 69 -0.62 -6.68 -8.39
N SER A 70 -0.15 -7.29 -7.30
CA SER A 70 -0.91 -7.40 -6.05
C SER A 70 -1.20 -6.04 -5.42
N LYS A 71 -0.20 -5.15 -5.37
CA LYS A 71 -0.35 -3.80 -4.81
C LYS A 71 -1.18 -2.89 -5.72
N GLY A 72 -1.04 -3.01 -7.05
CA GLY A 72 -1.90 -2.32 -8.02
C GLY A 72 -3.35 -2.76 -7.92
N GLY A 73 -3.58 -4.08 -7.80
CA GLY A 73 -4.91 -4.63 -7.55
C GLY A 73 -5.52 -4.14 -6.25
N ALA A 74 -4.74 -4.08 -5.16
CA ALA A 74 -5.19 -3.55 -3.88
C ALA A 74 -5.57 -2.06 -3.95
N ASP A 75 -4.80 -1.23 -4.67
CA ASP A 75 -5.13 0.20 -4.86
C ASP A 75 -6.42 0.40 -5.65
N LEU A 76 -6.62 -0.37 -6.72
CA LEU A 76 -7.86 -0.28 -7.50
C LEU A 76 -9.05 -0.83 -6.71
N MET A 77 -8.84 -1.85 -5.90
CA MET A 77 -9.86 -2.37 -4.97
C MET A 77 -10.31 -1.30 -3.98
N VAL A 78 -9.40 -0.50 -3.42
CA VAL A 78 -9.73 0.65 -2.55
C VAL A 78 -10.67 1.61 -3.26
N SER A 79 -10.38 1.97 -4.51
CA SER A 79 -11.24 2.87 -5.30
C SER A 79 -12.61 2.27 -5.57
N SER A 80 -12.68 0.97 -5.88
CA SER A 80 -13.95 0.27 -6.08
C SER A 80 -14.78 0.19 -4.79
N MET A 81 -14.15 -0.19 -3.66
CA MET A 81 -14.83 -0.22 -2.37
C MET A 81 -15.38 1.15 -1.95
N ALA A 82 -14.66 2.23 -2.28
CA ALA A 82 -15.14 3.60 -2.02
C ALA A 82 -16.46 3.88 -2.76
N CYS A 83 -16.58 3.43 -4.01
CA CYS A 83 -17.82 3.56 -4.78
C CYS A 83 -18.98 2.77 -4.14
N ASP A 84 -18.71 1.57 -3.63
CA ASP A 84 -19.72 0.72 -3.02
C ASP A 84 -20.21 1.23 -1.65
N LEU A 85 -19.30 1.84 -0.86
CA LEU A 85 -19.49 2.03 0.57
C LEU A 85 -19.75 3.48 0.99
N SER A 86 -19.15 4.47 0.28
CA SER A 86 -19.13 5.83 0.82
C SER A 86 -20.50 6.49 0.83
N ALA A 87 -21.17 6.55 -0.31
CA ALA A 87 -22.47 7.23 -0.41
C ALA A 87 -23.57 6.50 0.36
N LYS A 88 -23.53 5.18 0.38
CA LYS A 88 -24.60 4.36 0.95
C LYS A 88 -24.48 4.16 2.46
N TYR A 89 -23.25 4.04 2.96
CA TYR A 89 -22.99 3.65 4.34
C TYR A 89 -22.13 4.65 5.13
N GLY A 90 -21.66 5.74 4.48
CA GLY A 90 -20.79 6.72 5.11
C GLY A 90 -19.40 6.18 5.46
N ILE A 91 -18.92 5.14 4.74
CA ILE A 91 -17.62 4.52 4.99
C ILE A 91 -16.63 5.01 3.92
N ASN A 92 -15.64 5.82 4.31
CA ASN A 92 -14.58 6.25 3.41
C ASN A 92 -13.47 5.20 3.35
N VAL A 93 -12.98 4.93 2.14
CA VAL A 93 -11.93 3.93 1.91
C VAL A 93 -10.80 4.57 1.13
N ASN A 94 -9.59 4.58 1.73
CA ASN A 94 -8.40 5.17 1.11
C ASN A 94 -7.19 4.27 1.30
N SER A 95 -6.13 4.49 0.50
CA SER A 95 -4.84 3.82 0.73
C SER A 95 -3.71 4.80 0.95
N ILE A 96 -2.69 4.34 1.67
CA ILE A 96 -1.39 4.96 1.78
C ILE A 96 -0.41 4.11 0.96
N CYS A 97 0.33 4.75 0.05
CA CYS A 97 1.26 4.09 -0.86
C CYS A 97 2.71 4.45 -0.47
N PRO A 98 3.31 3.77 0.54
CA PRO A 98 4.65 4.09 0.99
C PRO A 98 5.73 3.63 0.02
N THR A 99 6.89 4.26 0.13
CA THR A 99 8.18 3.74 -0.35
C THR A 99 8.73 2.69 0.62
N VAL A 100 10.01 2.37 0.48
CA VAL A 100 10.74 1.55 1.46
C VAL A 100 10.86 2.31 2.77
N PHE A 101 10.41 1.71 3.85
CA PHE A 101 10.56 2.22 5.21
C PHE A 101 11.18 1.16 6.12
N ARG A 102 11.79 1.61 7.21
CA ARG A 102 12.49 0.73 8.15
C ARG A 102 11.52 -0.25 8.82
N SER A 103 11.87 -1.52 8.78
CA SER A 103 11.16 -2.63 9.42
C SER A 103 12.09 -3.85 9.49
N ASP A 104 11.74 -4.87 10.25
CA ASP A 104 12.52 -6.12 10.30
C ASP A 104 12.76 -6.74 8.92
N LEU A 105 11.83 -6.56 7.98
CA LEU A 105 11.95 -7.06 6.61
C LEU A 105 12.89 -6.24 5.73
N THR A 106 13.04 -4.96 6.02
CA THR A 106 13.74 -3.99 5.16
C THR A 106 15.02 -3.47 5.80
N GLU A 107 15.33 -3.82 7.03
CA GLU A 107 16.52 -3.32 7.76
C GLU A 107 17.81 -3.46 6.95
N TRP A 108 17.97 -4.58 6.25
CA TRP A 108 19.11 -4.83 5.38
C TRP A 108 19.28 -3.83 4.23
N MET A 109 18.23 -3.06 3.88
CA MET A 109 18.26 -2.01 2.86
C MET A 109 18.78 -0.67 3.42
N PHE A 110 18.92 -0.55 4.73
CA PHE A 110 19.26 0.71 5.40
C PHE A 110 20.77 0.88 5.68
N ASP A 111 21.61 0.01 5.15
CA ASP A 111 23.05 0.22 5.15
C ASP A 111 23.43 1.32 4.14
N PRO A 112 23.95 2.47 4.60
CA PRO A 112 24.30 3.60 3.74
C PRO A 112 25.35 3.28 2.68
N GLU A 113 26.22 2.30 2.92
CA GLU A 113 27.26 1.88 1.99
C GLU A 113 26.71 0.91 0.92
N SER A 114 25.52 0.39 1.09
CA SER A 114 24.94 -0.55 0.14
C SER A 114 24.48 0.14 -1.15
N ALA A 115 24.70 -0.54 -2.29
CA ALA A 115 24.20 -0.08 -3.58
C ALA A 115 22.66 0.04 -3.60
N VAL A 116 21.97 -0.75 -2.78
CA VAL A 116 20.51 -0.74 -2.67
C VAL A 116 20.05 0.58 -2.03
N TYR A 117 20.62 0.96 -0.89
CA TYR A 117 20.35 2.23 -0.22
C TYR A 117 20.59 3.42 -1.15
N GLN A 118 21.80 3.47 -1.77
CA GLN A 118 22.18 4.54 -2.68
C GLN A 118 21.26 4.64 -3.91
N ASN A 119 20.76 3.51 -4.44
CA ASN A 119 19.84 3.52 -5.56
C ASN A 119 18.44 4.04 -5.18
N PHE A 120 17.98 3.80 -3.95
CA PHE A 120 16.75 4.42 -3.46
C PHE A 120 16.93 5.92 -3.28
N LEU A 121 18.01 6.37 -2.62
CA LEU A 121 18.29 7.79 -2.41
C LEU A 121 18.30 8.63 -3.70
N LYS A 122 18.83 8.07 -4.79
CA LYS A 122 18.85 8.78 -6.09
C LYS A 122 17.45 9.08 -6.63
N ARG A 123 16.42 8.40 -6.12
CA ARG A 123 15.03 8.50 -6.58
C ARG A 123 14.10 9.08 -5.52
N GLU A 124 14.61 9.44 -4.35
CA GLU A 124 13.82 10.03 -3.28
C GLU A 124 14.26 11.48 -3.04
N PRO A 125 13.56 12.46 -3.64
CA PRO A 125 13.87 13.88 -3.48
C PRO A 125 14.00 14.36 -2.04
N ILE A 126 13.32 13.67 -1.10
CA ILE A 126 13.41 13.97 0.34
C ILE A 126 14.83 13.68 0.92
N GLY A 127 15.67 12.92 0.20
CA GLY A 127 17.08 12.69 0.55
C GLY A 127 17.33 11.65 1.64
N ARG A 128 16.34 10.85 1.99
CA ARG A 128 16.48 9.73 2.95
C ARG A 128 15.41 8.66 2.69
N LEU A 129 15.66 7.44 3.13
CA LEU A 129 14.62 6.42 3.22
C LEU A 129 13.67 6.75 4.37
N ALA A 130 12.46 6.19 4.30
CA ALA A 130 11.43 6.49 5.27
C ALA A 130 11.57 5.71 6.58
N GLU A 131 11.08 6.30 7.66
CA GLU A 131 10.85 5.65 8.95
C GLU A 131 9.35 5.45 9.17
N PRO A 132 8.91 4.51 10.02
CA PRO A 132 7.49 4.27 10.30
C PRO A 132 6.71 5.54 10.70
N GLU A 133 7.36 6.43 11.42
CA GLU A 133 6.79 7.69 11.91
C GLU A 133 6.37 8.64 10.79
N ASP A 134 7.00 8.56 9.62
CA ASP A 134 6.67 9.40 8.46
C ASP A 134 5.24 9.17 7.95
N PHE A 135 4.64 8.02 8.24
CA PHE A 135 3.30 7.66 7.81
C PHE A 135 2.21 7.92 8.84
N VAL A 136 2.60 8.14 10.11
CA VAL A 136 1.66 8.31 11.23
C VAL A 136 0.73 9.49 11.01
N GLY A 137 1.27 10.66 10.61
CA GLY A 137 0.45 11.84 10.35
C GLY A 137 -0.61 11.61 9.27
N TYR A 138 -0.25 10.89 8.21
CA TYR A 138 -1.17 10.59 7.13
C TYR A 138 -2.23 9.56 7.53
N ALA A 139 -1.83 8.53 8.28
CA ALA A 139 -2.76 7.54 8.81
C ALA A 139 -3.77 8.18 9.77
N LEU A 140 -3.33 9.05 10.66
CA LEU A 140 -4.20 9.81 11.56
C LEU A 140 -5.16 10.73 10.79
N PHE A 141 -4.66 11.47 9.79
CA PHE A 141 -5.49 12.32 8.95
C PHE A 141 -6.59 11.52 8.24
N LEU A 142 -6.23 10.43 7.55
CA LEU A 142 -7.19 9.60 6.83
C LEU A 142 -8.17 8.85 7.75
N SER A 143 -7.83 8.64 9.01
CA SER A 143 -8.68 8.00 10.02
C SER A 143 -9.56 8.99 10.79
N SER A 144 -9.41 10.29 10.56
CA SER A 144 -10.13 11.36 11.27
C SER A 144 -11.22 12.01 10.42
N ASP A 145 -12.04 12.85 11.05
CA ASP A 145 -13.06 13.67 10.38
C ASP A 145 -12.48 14.72 9.43
N ALA A 146 -11.21 15.10 9.59
CA ALA A 146 -10.52 16.00 8.68
C ALA A 146 -10.47 15.47 7.24
N SER A 147 -10.64 14.17 7.03
CA SER A 147 -10.67 13.50 5.73
C SER A 147 -12.08 13.12 5.25
N ASN A 148 -13.14 13.71 5.80
CA ASN A 148 -14.53 13.30 5.48
C ASN A 148 -14.90 13.44 4.00
N TYR A 149 -14.23 14.31 3.25
CA TYR A 149 -14.45 14.47 1.81
C TYR A 149 -13.43 13.72 0.94
N ILE A 150 -12.64 12.82 1.54
CA ILE A 150 -11.63 12.03 0.84
C ILE A 150 -12.02 10.56 0.90
N THR A 151 -12.28 9.97 -0.27
CA THR A 151 -12.55 8.56 -0.44
C THR A 151 -12.10 8.07 -1.81
N GLY A 152 -11.65 6.83 -1.93
CA GLY A 152 -11.10 6.24 -3.14
C GLY A 152 -9.70 6.75 -3.50
N ALA A 153 -9.06 7.52 -2.63
CA ALA A 153 -7.74 8.08 -2.87
C ALA A 153 -6.63 7.06 -2.59
N ASN A 154 -5.65 7.02 -3.49
CA ASN A 154 -4.41 6.28 -3.32
C ASN A 154 -3.28 7.27 -3.05
N CYS A 155 -3.00 7.48 -1.78
CA CYS A 155 -2.19 8.58 -1.29
C CYS A 155 -0.70 8.27 -1.36
N ASP A 156 0.03 9.01 -2.18
CA ASP A 156 1.49 8.87 -2.30
C ASP A 156 2.20 9.35 -1.03
N CYS A 157 2.98 8.45 -0.43
CA CYS A 157 3.86 8.70 0.71
C CYS A 157 5.27 8.18 0.40
N SER A 158 5.79 8.50 -0.78
CA SER A 158 7.02 7.92 -1.30
C SER A 158 8.25 8.83 -1.20
N GLY A 159 8.18 9.94 -0.44
CA GLY A 159 9.30 10.88 -0.39
C GLY A 159 9.65 11.53 -1.74
N GLY A 160 8.68 11.51 -2.68
CA GLY A 160 8.87 11.98 -4.05
C GLY A 160 9.37 10.90 -5.02
N TYR A 161 9.50 9.65 -4.63
CA TYR A 161 9.97 8.56 -5.50
C TYR A 161 9.18 8.41 -6.80
N LEU A 162 7.91 8.76 -6.80
CA LEU A 162 7.04 8.69 -7.98
C LEU A 162 7.15 9.90 -8.91
N THR A 163 7.86 10.95 -8.51
CA THR A 163 7.98 12.19 -9.28
C THR A 163 9.21 12.20 -10.22
N CYS A 164 10.15 11.26 -10.04
CA CYS A 164 11.42 11.19 -10.79
C CYS A 164 11.54 9.91 -11.62
#